data_28043de0d6fde6396fbbdabf83b4328f
#
_entry.id   28043de0d6fde6396fbbdabf83b4328f
#
_cell.length_a   1.000
_cell.length_b   1.000
_cell.length_c   1.000
_cell.angle_alpha   90.00
_cell.angle_beta   90.00
_cell.angle_gamma   90.00
#
_symmetry.space_group_name_H-M   'P 1'
#
loop_
_entity.id
_entity.type
_entity.pdbx_description
1 polymer ?
#
loop_
_entity_poly.entity_id
_entity_poly.type
_entity_poly.pdbx_seq_one_letter_code
_entity_poly.pdbx_strand_id
1 'polypeptide(L)'
;MRAILDKNNSRLRIISKIEKPQALENIDDIIEYSDGIMVARGDLGIETPIQQLPIVQKTIIRKTNAVRKPVIVATQMLESMIENPMPTRAEASDVANAIIDGADAVMLSGETAAGKYPVEAVSIMKKIAEDINNSQFMRKNEFPSTIRTEENAIPMSIAVSVADTLKNLPKAKGVIALTATGYTTALISECRPSVPIYSFCEDAKVGRFMQLFNSVSSIKVDDKNIEIDKSSLIELNEFLKKELGMETGDCVIITGSVPHLMSGQSTNFMKIHKIS
;
A
#
# COMPACT_ATOMS: atom_id res chain seq x y z
N MET A 1 -2.11 7.61 -23.47
CA MET A 1 -0.82 7.50 -22.74
C MET A 1 -0.25 6.08 -22.83
N ARG A 2 -1.01 5.02 -22.50
CA ARG A 2 -0.55 3.63 -22.55
C ARG A 2 0.10 3.28 -23.91
N ALA A 3 -0.60 3.50 -25.02
CA ALA A 3 -0.07 3.24 -26.36
C ALA A 3 1.25 3.98 -26.69
N ILE A 4 1.48 5.16 -26.10
CA ILE A 4 2.75 5.89 -26.25
C ILE A 4 3.87 5.19 -25.48
N LEU A 5 3.59 4.72 -24.25
CA LEU A 5 4.56 3.98 -23.45
C LEU A 5 4.94 2.67 -24.13
N ASP A 6 3.96 1.93 -24.63
CA ASP A 6 4.16 0.65 -25.33
C ASP A 6 4.99 0.83 -26.60
N LYS A 7 4.68 1.87 -27.40
CA LYS A 7 5.47 2.22 -28.60
C LYS A 7 6.95 2.51 -28.29
N ASN A 8 7.22 3.05 -27.11
CA ASN A 8 8.59 3.39 -26.67
C ASN A 8 9.22 2.29 -25.79
N ASN A 9 8.62 1.11 -25.68
CA ASN A 9 9.03 0.03 -24.77
C ASN A 9 9.25 0.53 -23.33
N SER A 10 8.45 1.51 -22.89
CA SER A 10 8.57 2.12 -21.58
C SER A 10 7.77 1.36 -20.52
N ARG A 11 8.42 1.07 -19.41
CA ARG A 11 7.81 0.38 -18.24
C ARG A 11 7.38 1.38 -17.15
N LEU A 12 7.16 2.65 -17.51
CA LEU A 12 6.65 3.66 -16.57
C LEU A 12 5.20 3.35 -16.18
N ARG A 13 4.89 3.62 -14.94
CA ARG A 13 3.54 3.48 -14.40
C ARG A 13 2.74 4.77 -14.61
N ILE A 14 1.44 4.62 -14.85
CA ILE A 14 0.50 5.71 -15.03
C ILE A 14 -0.31 5.87 -13.76
N ILE A 15 -0.16 7.00 -13.07
CA ILE A 15 -1.04 7.41 -11.96
C ILE A 15 -1.98 8.48 -12.52
N SER A 16 -3.26 8.15 -12.68
CA SER A 16 -4.25 9.10 -13.18
C SER A 16 -4.75 9.99 -12.05
N LYS A 17 -4.65 11.30 -12.28
CA LYS A 17 -5.07 12.33 -11.35
C LYS A 17 -6.53 12.71 -11.61
N ILE A 18 -7.39 12.51 -10.63
CA ILE A 18 -8.83 12.79 -10.73
C ILE A 18 -9.09 14.19 -10.19
N GLU A 19 -9.46 15.10 -11.09
CA GLU A 19 -9.59 16.54 -10.82
C GLU A 19 -10.94 17.12 -11.30
N LYS A 20 -11.66 16.38 -12.15
CA LYS A 20 -12.86 16.91 -12.81
C LYS A 20 -14.06 15.96 -12.67
N PRO A 21 -15.30 16.49 -12.63
CA PRO A 21 -16.51 15.68 -12.58
C PRO A 21 -16.63 14.67 -13.72
N GLN A 22 -16.19 15.03 -14.94
CA GLN A 22 -16.21 14.12 -16.09
C GLN A 22 -15.35 12.87 -15.89
N ALA A 23 -14.29 12.97 -15.05
CA ALA A 23 -13.52 11.80 -14.69
C ALA A 23 -14.29 10.86 -13.77
N LEU A 24 -15.25 11.36 -12.98
CA LEU A 24 -16.08 10.52 -12.12
C LEU A 24 -17.09 9.70 -12.92
N GLU A 25 -17.59 10.26 -14.02
CA GLU A 25 -18.51 9.56 -14.93
C GLU A 25 -17.82 8.38 -15.64
N ASN A 26 -16.50 8.49 -15.84
CA ASN A 26 -15.68 7.51 -16.53
C ASN A 26 -14.64 6.82 -15.60
N ILE A 27 -14.90 6.82 -14.28
CA ILE A 27 -13.91 6.42 -13.29
C ILE A 27 -13.46 4.96 -13.45
N ASP A 28 -14.34 4.07 -13.82
CA ASP A 28 -14.05 2.65 -13.98
C ASP A 28 -13.06 2.42 -15.15
N ASP A 29 -13.30 3.07 -16.29
CA ASP A 29 -12.40 3.01 -17.44
C ASP A 29 -11.03 3.65 -17.11
N ILE A 30 -11.03 4.79 -16.40
CA ILE A 30 -9.79 5.45 -15.98
C ILE A 30 -8.99 4.52 -15.05
N ILE A 31 -9.65 3.87 -14.11
CA ILE A 31 -9.02 2.91 -13.21
C ILE A 31 -8.45 1.73 -14.01
N GLU A 32 -9.19 1.21 -14.99
CA GLU A 32 -8.75 0.08 -15.82
C GLU A 32 -7.42 0.38 -16.54
N TYR A 33 -7.32 1.55 -17.19
CA TYR A 33 -6.14 1.94 -17.98
C TYR A 33 -5.00 2.56 -17.16
N SER A 34 -5.17 2.77 -15.87
CA SER A 34 -4.16 3.32 -14.96
C SER A 34 -3.47 2.23 -14.15
N ASP A 35 -2.26 2.51 -13.65
CA ASP A 35 -1.57 1.66 -12.69
C ASP A 35 -1.88 2.06 -11.23
N GLY A 36 -2.42 3.26 -11.03
CA GLY A 36 -2.89 3.79 -9.75
C GLY A 36 -3.68 5.08 -9.95
N ILE A 37 -4.32 5.56 -8.90
CA ILE A 37 -5.17 6.75 -8.92
C ILE A 37 -4.70 7.76 -7.89
N MET A 38 -4.80 9.05 -8.23
CA MET A 38 -4.64 10.15 -7.28
C MET A 38 -5.93 10.96 -7.20
N VAL A 39 -6.48 11.08 -6.01
CA VAL A 39 -7.62 11.95 -5.71
C VAL A 39 -7.07 13.34 -5.40
N ALA A 40 -7.19 14.27 -6.33
CA ALA A 40 -6.70 15.65 -6.21
C ALA A 40 -7.82 16.56 -5.73
N ARG A 41 -7.99 16.67 -4.42
CA ARG A 41 -9.17 17.31 -3.80
C ARG A 41 -9.25 18.82 -4.04
N GLY A 42 -8.12 19.49 -4.22
CA GLY A 42 -8.08 20.94 -4.49
C GLY A 42 -8.88 21.30 -5.76
N ASP A 43 -8.46 20.73 -6.89
CA ASP A 43 -9.08 21.01 -8.18
C ASP A 43 -10.47 20.38 -8.28
N LEU A 44 -10.64 19.15 -7.78
CA LEU A 44 -11.92 18.45 -7.75
C LEU A 44 -12.95 19.19 -6.89
N GLY A 45 -12.51 19.82 -5.78
CA GLY A 45 -13.38 20.60 -4.88
C GLY A 45 -13.84 21.95 -5.46
N ILE A 46 -13.17 22.47 -6.49
CA ILE A 46 -13.61 23.67 -7.22
C ILE A 46 -14.74 23.30 -8.18
N GLU A 47 -14.65 22.15 -8.81
CA GLU A 47 -15.56 21.69 -9.87
C GLU A 47 -16.75 20.85 -9.33
N THR A 48 -16.67 20.39 -8.09
CA THR A 48 -17.68 19.53 -7.45
C THR A 48 -18.26 20.22 -6.23
N PRO A 49 -19.60 20.12 -5.96
CA PRO A 49 -20.17 20.64 -4.73
C PRO A 49 -19.42 20.09 -3.49
N ILE A 50 -19.00 20.99 -2.60
CA ILE A 50 -18.10 20.65 -1.48
C ILE A 50 -18.66 19.54 -0.59
N GLN A 51 -19.97 19.48 -0.41
CA GLN A 51 -20.64 18.44 0.39
C GLN A 51 -20.59 17.05 -0.25
N GLN A 52 -20.27 16.95 -1.55
CA GLN A 52 -20.16 15.68 -2.28
C GLN A 52 -18.72 15.15 -2.25
N LEU A 53 -17.74 16.02 -2.02
CA LEU A 53 -16.32 15.66 -2.09
C LEU A 53 -15.93 14.46 -1.20
N PRO A 54 -16.42 14.34 0.05
CA PRO A 54 -16.13 13.16 0.87
C PRO A 54 -16.71 11.85 0.30
N ILE A 55 -17.88 11.91 -0.32
CA ILE A 55 -18.53 10.74 -0.94
C ILE A 55 -17.75 10.32 -2.19
N VAL A 56 -17.34 11.29 -2.99
CA VAL A 56 -16.52 11.07 -4.19
C VAL A 56 -15.18 10.43 -3.82
N GLN A 57 -14.47 10.98 -2.83
CA GLN A 57 -13.21 10.41 -2.31
C GLN A 57 -13.39 8.94 -1.93
N LYS A 58 -14.36 8.63 -1.06
CA LYS A 58 -14.64 7.26 -0.62
C LYS A 58 -14.98 6.32 -1.79
N THR A 59 -15.71 6.82 -2.77
CA THR A 59 -16.09 6.04 -3.96
C THR A 59 -14.87 5.69 -4.81
N ILE A 60 -14.00 6.66 -5.09
CA ILE A 60 -12.77 6.45 -5.86
C ILE A 60 -11.85 5.47 -5.13
N ILE A 61 -11.62 5.70 -3.83
CA ILE A 61 -10.76 4.82 -3.01
C ILE A 61 -11.28 3.38 -3.08
N ARG A 62 -12.58 3.16 -2.80
CA ARG A 62 -13.19 1.83 -2.81
C ARG A 62 -13.08 1.14 -4.18
N LYS A 63 -13.33 1.86 -5.28
CA LYS A 63 -13.24 1.31 -6.63
C LYS A 63 -11.80 0.94 -7.01
N THR A 64 -10.83 1.78 -6.63
CA THR A 64 -9.41 1.55 -6.92
C THR A 64 -8.87 0.36 -6.14
N ASN A 65 -9.18 0.28 -4.84
CA ASN A 65 -8.80 -0.84 -3.99
C ASN A 65 -9.42 -2.16 -4.48
N ALA A 66 -10.68 -2.13 -4.98
CA ALA A 66 -11.34 -3.32 -5.51
C ALA A 66 -10.55 -4.00 -6.64
N VAL A 67 -9.72 -3.26 -7.36
CA VAL A 67 -8.85 -3.81 -8.42
C VAL A 67 -7.37 -3.86 -8.01
N ARG A 68 -7.07 -3.67 -6.72
CA ARG A 68 -5.71 -3.76 -6.15
C ARG A 68 -4.71 -2.80 -6.77
N LYS A 69 -5.15 -1.59 -7.08
CA LYS A 69 -4.29 -0.50 -7.54
C LYS A 69 -4.11 0.51 -6.42
N PRO A 70 -2.93 1.12 -6.26
CA PRO A 70 -2.71 2.08 -5.19
C PRO A 70 -3.51 3.35 -5.42
N VAL A 71 -4.06 3.90 -4.34
CA VAL A 71 -4.76 5.18 -4.35
C VAL A 71 -4.08 6.18 -3.42
N ILE A 72 -3.78 7.36 -3.96
CA ILE A 72 -3.16 8.47 -3.26
C ILE A 72 -4.21 9.55 -3.03
N VAL A 73 -4.37 10.00 -1.78
CA VAL A 73 -5.18 11.19 -1.47
C VAL A 73 -4.24 12.38 -1.34
N ALA A 74 -4.53 13.42 -2.12
CA ALA A 74 -3.64 14.56 -2.30
C ALA A 74 -4.37 15.89 -2.12
N THR A 75 -3.58 16.92 -1.84
CA THR A 75 -3.96 18.33 -1.68
C THR A 75 -4.79 18.65 -0.45
N GLN A 76 -4.53 19.80 0.15
CA GLN A 76 -5.23 20.32 1.35
C GLN A 76 -5.24 19.33 2.52
N MET A 77 -4.14 18.61 2.73
CA MET A 77 -4.03 17.63 3.82
C MET A 77 -3.68 18.30 5.14
N LEU A 78 -2.58 19.08 5.16
CA LEU A 78 -2.11 19.85 6.31
C LEU A 78 -1.78 21.28 5.87
N GLU A 79 -2.63 21.91 5.07
CA GLU A 79 -2.36 23.16 4.35
C GLU A 79 -1.97 24.30 5.28
N SER A 80 -2.56 24.38 6.48
CA SER A 80 -2.19 25.38 7.49
C SER A 80 -0.71 25.30 7.92
N MET A 81 -0.07 24.12 7.74
CA MET A 81 1.34 23.93 8.05
C MET A 81 2.30 24.54 7.02
N ILE A 82 1.79 25.12 5.93
CA ILE A 82 2.61 26.01 5.09
C ILE A 82 3.17 27.15 5.94
N GLU A 83 2.33 27.72 6.84
CA GLU A 83 2.67 28.89 7.64
C GLU A 83 2.81 28.59 9.15
N ASN A 84 2.23 27.49 9.65
CA ASN A 84 2.17 27.16 11.07
C ASN A 84 2.91 25.84 11.38
N PRO A 85 3.55 25.71 12.57
CA PRO A 85 4.26 24.50 12.96
C PRO A 85 3.34 23.32 13.32
N MET A 86 2.05 23.55 13.48
CA MET A 86 1.04 22.55 13.85
C MET A 86 -0.20 22.69 12.95
N PRO A 87 -0.84 21.57 12.58
CA PRO A 87 -2.06 21.59 11.79
C PRO A 87 -3.28 21.96 12.65
N THR A 88 -4.36 22.29 12.00
CA THR A 88 -5.66 22.37 12.65
C THR A 88 -6.18 20.95 13.02
N ARG A 89 -7.11 20.88 13.98
CA ARG A 89 -7.77 19.62 14.33
C ARG A 89 -8.57 19.02 13.15
N ALA A 90 -9.13 19.87 12.29
CA ALA A 90 -9.87 19.45 11.11
C ALA A 90 -8.94 18.76 10.10
N GLU A 91 -7.77 19.32 9.83
CA GLU A 91 -6.76 18.73 8.95
C GLU A 91 -6.24 17.39 9.47
N ALA A 92 -5.91 17.31 10.76
CA ALA A 92 -5.50 16.05 11.37
C ALA A 92 -6.59 14.96 11.27
N SER A 93 -7.86 15.35 11.47
CA SER A 93 -9.01 14.46 11.28
C SER A 93 -9.19 14.06 9.82
N ASP A 94 -8.93 14.94 8.89
CA ASP A 94 -9.07 14.69 7.45
C ASP A 94 -8.01 13.71 6.95
N VAL A 95 -6.73 13.88 7.34
CA VAL A 95 -5.67 12.89 7.08
C VAL A 95 -6.05 11.52 7.63
N ALA A 96 -6.50 11.48 8.89
CA ALA A 96 -6.93 10.24 9.54
C ALA A 96 -8.07 9.57 8.76
N ASN A 97 -9.09 10.32 8.34
CA ASN A 97 -10.22 9.79 7.58
C ASN A 97 -9.80 9.27 6.21
N ALA A 98 -8.90 9.94 5.48
CA ALA A 98 -8.39 9.45 4.20
C ALA A 98 -7.74 8.06 4.34
N ILE A 99 -6.98 7.84 5.41
CA ILE A 99 -6.34 6.55 5.71
C ILE A 99 -7.39 5.49 6.10
N ILE A 100 -8.35 5.85 6.96
CA ILE A 100 -9.47 4.96 7.36
C ILE A 100 -10.33 4.57 6.16
N ASP A 101 -10.52 5.48 5.20
CA ASP A 101 -11.24 5.22 3.95
C ASP A 101 -10.52 4.20 3.07
N GLY A 102 -9.25 3.93 3.33
CA GLY A 102 -8.43 2.95 2.61
C GLY A 102 -7.44 3.55 1.61
N ALA A 103 -7.07 4.84 1.75
CA ALA A 103 -5.96 5.38 0.97
C ALA A 103 -4.66 4.60 1.25
N ASP A 104 -3.90 4.30 0.21
CA ASP A 104 -2.58 3.65 0.32
C ASP A 104 -1.50 4.65 0.70
N ALA A 105 -1.63 5.87 0.19
CA ALA A 105 -0.73 6.97 0.50
C ALA A 105 -1.51 8.28 0.64
N VAL A 106 -0.95 9.20 1.44
CA VAL A 106 -1.37 10.59 1.55
C VAL A 106 -0.22 11.49 1.11
N MET A 107 -0.51 12.59 0.43
CA MET A 107 0.51 13.43 -0.19
C MET A 107 0.45 14.87 0.34
N LEU A 108 1.59 15.39 0.74
CA LEU A 108 1.82 16.82 0.99
C LEU A 108 2.27 17.50 -0.32
N SER A 109 1.87 18.75 -0.51
CA SER A 109 2.19 19.56 -1.68
C SER A 109 2.92 20.84 -1.25
N GLY A 110 2.19 21.94 -1.09
CA GLY A 110 2.72 23.25 -0.66
C GLY A 110 3.41 23.17 0.70
N GLU A 111 2.92 22.34 1.60
CA GLU A 111 3.44 22.13 2.96
C GLU A 111 4.93 21.73 2.97
N THR A 112 5.36 20.98 1.97
CA THR A 112 6.76 20.52 1.85
C THR A 112 7.53 21.22 0.73
N ALA A 113 6.85 21.73 -0.30
CA ALA A 113 7.50 22.38 -1.45
C ALA A 113 7.85 23.86 -1.20
N ALA A 114 7.03 24.57 -0.42
CA ALA A 114 7.16 26.00 -0.20
C ALA A 114 6.87 26.42 1.26
N GLY A 115 6.42 25.49 2.11
CA GLY A 115 6.08 25.76 3.50
C GLY A 115 7.27 26.06 4.38
N LYS A 116 7.01 26.71 5.50
CA LYS A 116 8.02 27.05 6.52
C LYS A 116 8.41 25.86 7.41
N TYR A 117 7.56 24.83 7.45
CA TYR A 117 7.69 23.69 8.39
C TYR A 117 7.63 22.33 7.66
N PRO A 118 8.46 22.08 6.62
CA PRO A 118 8.35 20.87 5.79
C PRO A 118 8.62 19.57 6.57
N VAL A 119 9.59 19.57 7.49
CA VAL A 119 9.96 18.40 8.29
C VAL A 119 8.86 18.08 9.31
N GLU A 120 8.32 19.09 9.96
CA GLU A 120 7.23 18.99 10.92
C GLU A 120 5.95 18.46 10.25
N ALA A 121 5.62 18.94 9.05
CA ALA A 121 4.47 18.50 8.27
C ALA A 121 4.54 17.00 7.97
N VAL A 122 5.69 16.51 7.47
CA VAL A 122 5.92 15.09 7.23
C VAL A 122 5.86 14.30 8.54
N SER A 123 6.47 14.82 9.61
CA SER A 123 6.50 14.14 10.91
C SER A 123 5.11 13.98 11.52
N ILE A 124 4.26 15.01 11.41
CA ILE A 124 2.88 14.96 11.91
C ILE A 124 2.04 14.02 11.04
N MET A 125 2.14 14.11 9.72
CA MET A 125 1.43 13.19 8.82
C MET A 125 1.79 11.73 9.11
N LYS A 126 3.08 11.45 9.32
CA LYS A 126 3.56 10.12 9.72
C LYS A 126 2.94 9.66 11.03
N LYS A 127 2.94 10.49 12.07
CA LYS A 127 2.35 10.15 13.37
C LYS A 127 0.87 9.83 13.26
N ILE A 128 0.10 10.64 12.52
CA ILE A 128 -1.32 10.38 12.28
C ILE A 128 -1.50 9.02 11.58
N ALA A 129 -0.69 8.74 10.55
CA ALA A 129 -0.76 7.47 9.82
C ALA A 129 -0.41 6.28 10.72
N GLU A 130 0.62 6.38 11.56
CA GLU A 130 1.01 5.33 12.50
C GLU A 130 -0.08 5.08 13.55
N ASP A 131 -0.65 6.13 14.14
CA ASP A 131 -1.72 6.01 15.14
C ASP A 131 -2.97 5.35 14.55
N ILE A 132 -3.36 5.72 13.32
CA ILE A 132 -4.50 5.10 12.65
C ILE A 132 -4.23 3.65 12.27
N ASN A 133 -3.07 3.34 11.70
CA ASN A 133 -2.70 1.97 11.32
C ASN A 133 -2.65 1.03 12.55
N ASN A 134 -2.26 1.54 13.71
CA ASN A 134 -2.25 0.79 14.97
C ASN A 134 -3.63 0.73 15.66
N SER A 135 -4.60 1.48 15.18
CA SER A 135 -5.93 1.55 15.80
C SER A 135 -6.83 0.38 15.41
N GLN A 136 -7.89 0.16 16.22
CA GLN A 136 -8.94 -0.81 15.88
C GLN A 136 -9.75 -0.44 14.62
N PHE A 137 -9.71 0.82 14.18
CA PHE A 137 -10.49 1.29 13.03
C PHE A 137 -9.98 0.69 11.72
N MET A 138 -8.67 0.45 11.59
CA MET A 138 -8.09 -0.22 10.41
C MET A 138 -8.41 -1.71 10.33
N ARG A 139 -8.72 -2.35 11.46
CA ARG A 139 -8.95 -3.82 11.52
C ARG A 139 -10.32 -4.25 11.02
N LYS A 140 -11.22 -3.32 10.71
CA LYS A 140 -12.62 -3.59 10.32
C LYS A 140 -12.85 -3.69 8.80
N ASN A 141 -11.82 -3.50 7.98
CA ASN A 141 -11.99 -3.65 6.55
C ASN A 141 -12.22 -5.13 6.20
N GLU A 142 -13.50 -5.51 6.11
CA GLU A 142 -13.90 -6.76 5.49
C GLU A 142 -13.47 -6.72 4.02
N PHE A 143 -12.79 -7.76 3.57
CA PHE A 143 -12.49 -7.92 2.16
C PHE A 143 -13.78 -7.80 1.35
N PRO A 144 -13.86 -6.94 0.33
CA PRO A 144 -15.01 -6.91 -0.53
C PRO A 144 -15.18 -8.31 -1.14
N SER A 145 -16.28 -8.97 -0.81
CA SER A 145 -16.63 -10.31 -1.35
C SER A 145 -16.70 -10.35 -2.88
N THR A 146 -16.85 -9.18 -3.49
CA THR A 146 -16.95 -8.97 -4.95
C THR A 146 -15.63 -9.19 -5.71
N ILE A 147 -14.48 -9.35 -5.01
CA ILE A 147 -13.15 -9.48 -5.65
C ILE A 147 -12.78 -10.96 -5.89
N ARG A 148 -13.54 -11.90 -5.37
CA ARG A 148 -13.24 -13.33 -5.53
C ARG A 148 -13.74 -13.83 -6.89
N THR A 149 -12.79 -14.15 -7.76
CA THR A 149 -13.01 -14.91 -8.99
C THR A 149 -12.38 -16.30 -8.83
N GLU A 150 -12.75 -17.26 -9.65
CA GLU A 150 -12.11 -18.59 -9.64
C GLU A 150 -10.59 -18.50 -9.82
N GLU A 151 -10.12 -17.59 -10.68
CA GLU A 151 -8.71 -17.40 -10.99
C GLU A 151 -7.89 -16.85 -9.80
N ASN A 152 -8.51 -16.08 -8.90
CA ASN A 152 -7.81 -15.46 -7.77
C ASN A 152 -8.20 -16.07 -6.40
N ALA A 153 -8.97 -17.14 -6.40
CA ALA A 153 -9.48 -17.77 -5.16
C ALA A 153 -8.35 -18.24 -4.22
N ILE A 154 -7.30 -18.86 -4.76
CA ILE A 154 -6.16 -19.34 -3.97
C ILE A 154 -5.36 -18.16 -3.40
N PRO A 155 -4.84 -17.20 -4.19
CA PRO A 155 -4.12 -16.07 -3.65
C PRO A 155 -4.90 -15.25 -2.62
N MET A 156 -6.19 -15.05 -2.85
CA MET A 156 -7.06 -14.35 -1.91
C MET A 156 -7.23 -15.12 -0.61
N SER A 157 -7.37 -16.45 -0.67
CA SER A 157 -7.45 -17.28 0.53
C SER A 157 -6.17 -17.21 1.35
N ILE A 158 -5.01 -17.23 0.71
CA ILE A 158 -3.73 -17.05 1.38
C ILE A 158 -3.64 -15.65 2.03
N ALA A 159 -4.01 -14.58 1.32
CA ALA A 159 -3.94 -13.22 1.85
C ALA A 159 -4.86 -13.05 3.09
N VAL A 160 -6.08 -13.56 3.03
CA VAL A 160 -7.01 -13.57 4.18
C VAL A 160 -6.41 -14.37 5.34
N SER A 161 -5.84 -15.55 5.05
CA SER A 161 -5.21 -16.40 6.09
C SER A 161 -4.03 -15.70 6.75
N VAL A 162 -3.22 -14.96 5.99
CA VAL A 162 -2.13 -14.12 6.54
C VAL A 162 -2.70 -13.08 7.50
N ALA A 163 -3.72 -12.34 7.09
CA ALA A 163 -4.35 -11.30 7.92
C ALA A 163 -4.98 -11.88 9.19
N ASP A 164 -5.67 -13.01 9.10
CA ASP A 164 -6.27 -13.67 10.26
C ASP A 164 -5.21 -14.27 11.20
N THR A 165 -4.13 -14.82 10.65
CA THR A 165 -3.01 -15.31 11.45
C THR A 165 -2.36 -14.18 12.27
N LEU A 166 -2.19 -12.99 11.68
CA LEU A 166 -1.62 -11.84 12.37
C LEU A 166 -2.44 -11.40 13.59
N LYS A 167 -3.77 -11.54 13.54
CA LYS A 167 -4.66 -11.22 14.68
C LYS A 167 -4.38 -12.12 15.90
N ASN A 168 -3.93 -13.35 15.65
CA ASN A 168 -3.71 -14.38 16.66
C ASN A 168 -2.23 -14.60 17.00
N LEU A 169 -1.32 -13.87 16.38
CA LEU A 169 0.12 -14.01 16.54
C LEU A 169 0.77 -12.70 17.03
N PRO A 170 0.67 -12.37 18.33
CA PRO A 170 1.13 -11.08 18.88
C PRO A 170 2.62 -10.80 18.70
N LYS A 171 3.43 -11.85 18.50
CA LYS A 171 4.88 -11.73 18.22
C LYS A 171 5.22 -11.58 16.74
N ALA A 172 4.22 -11.51 15.85
CA ALA A 172 4.46 -11.21 14.46
C ALA A 172 4.94 -9.76 14.31
N LYS A 173 6.08 -9.59 13.64
CA LYS A 173 6.74 -8.30 13.40
C LYS A 173 6.67 -7.85 11.95
N GLY A 174 6.22 -8.71 11.05
CA GLY A 174 6.09 -8.38 9.65
C GLY A 174 5.61 -9.53 8.78
N VAL A 175 5.26 -9.19 7.56
CA VAL A 175 4.99 -10.15 6.48
C VAL A 175 6.08 -10.00 5.44
N ILE A 176 6.70 -11.11 5.05
CA ILE A 176 7.64 -11.18 3.93
C ILE A 176 6.88 -11.67 2.72
N ALA A 177 6.67 -10.78 1.75
CA ALA A 177 6.01 -11.09 0.50
C ALA A 177 7.04 -11.28 -0.61
N LEU A 178 7.22 -12.52 -1.05
CA LEU A 178 8.09 -12.87 -2.17
C LEU A 178 7.32 -12.70 -3.46
N THR A 179 7.74 -11.77 -4.33
CA THR A 179 6.95 -11.38 -5.49
C THR A 179 7.80 -10.96 -6.68
N ALA A 180 7.48 -11.45 -7.88
CA ALA A 180 8.09 -11.00 -9.12
C ALA A 180 7.41 -9.75 -9.69
N THR A 181 6.09 -9.65 -9.59
CA THR A 181 5.27 -8.61 -10.23
C THR A 181 4.69 -7.58 -9.25
N GLY A 182 4.79 -7.83 -7.94
CA GLY A 182 4.13 -7.05 -6.90
C GLY A 182 2.74 -7.59 -6.49
N TYR A 183 2.21 -8.58 -7.20
CA TYR A 183 0.84 -9.08 -6.98
C TYR A 183 0.60 -9.58 -5.55
N THR A 184 1.50 -10.43 -5.02
CA THR A 184 1.42 -10.92 -3.63
C THR A 184 1.40 -9.77 -2.63
N THR A 185 2.32 -8.80 -2.81
CA THR A 185 2.42 -7.62 -1.94
C THR A 185 1.13 -6.80 -1.95
N ALA A 186 0.57 -6.53 -3.15
CA ALA A 186 -0.68 -5.78 -3.29
C ALA A 186 -1.84 -6.49 -2.57
N LEU A 187 -1.97 -7.81 -2.73
CA LEU A 187 -2.98 -8.61 -2.03
C LEU A 187 -2.87 -8.51 -0.51
N ILE A 188 -1.66 -8.63 0.02
CA ILE A 188 -1.45 -8.53 1.48
C ILE A 188 -1.73 -7.11 1.97
N SER A 189 -1.32 -6.09 1.22
CA SER A 189 -1.57 -4.68 1.57
C SER A 189 -3.06 -4.36 1.64
N GLU A 190 -3.88 -4.92 0.75
CA GLU A 190 -5.35 -4.78 0.81
C GLU A 190 -5.97 -5.32 2.10
N CYS A 191 -5.34 -6.31 2.72
CA CYS A 191 -5.77 -6.82 4.02
C CYS A 191 -5.51 -5.84 5.18
N ARG A 192 -4.80 -4.74 4.94
CA ARG A 192 -4.43 -3.75 5.94
C ARG A 192 -3.85 -4.40 7.22
N PRO A 193 -2.75 -5.16 7.11
CA PRO A 193 -2.16 -5.82 8.25
C PRO A 193 -1.64 -4.80 9.26
N SER A 194 -1.66 -5.18 10.55
CA SER A 194 -1.15 -4.33 11.64
C SER A 194 0.39 -4.33 11.77
N VAL A 195 1.07 -4.96 10.84
CA VAL A 195 2.53 -5.06 10.79
C VAL A 195 3.03 -4.66 9.41
N PRO A 196 4.28 -4.21 9.26
CA PRO A 196 4.84 -3.87 7.96
C PRO A 196 4.91 -5.09 7.02
N ILE A 197 4.79 -4.81 5.72
CA ILE A 197 4.97 -5.78 4.63
C ILE A 197 6.33 -5.50 4.00
N TYR A 198 7.21 -6.46 4.07
CA TYR A 198 8.51 -6.43 3.41
C TYR A 198 8.39 -7.13 2.05
N SER A 199 8.32 -6.33 0.99
CA SER A 199 8.20 -6.82 -0.39
C SER A 199 9.56 -7.15 -0.95
N PHE A 200 9.87 -8.43 -1.05
CA PHE A 200 11.11 -8.93 -1.64
C PHE A 200 10.89 -9.11 -3.15
N CYS A 201 11.59 -8.36 -3.96
CA CYS A 201 11.49 -8.40 -5.41
C CYS A 201 12.84 -8.15 -6.10
N GLU A 202 13.04 -8.78 -7.26
CA GLU A 202 14.25 -8.65 -8.07
C GLU A 202 14.25 -7.34 -8.88
N ASP A 203 13.10 -7.01 -9.47
CA ASP A 203 12.98 -5.81 -10.29
C ASP A 203 12.77 -4.57 -9.41
N ALA A 204 13.82 -3.74 -9.36
CA ALA A 204 13.77 -2.49 -8.61
C ALA A 204 12.64 -1.53 -9.05
N LYS A 205 12.12 -1.66 -10.28
CA LYS A 205 10.96 -0.86 -10.73
C LYS A 205 9.67 -1.35 -10.08
N VAL A 206 9.52 -2.66 -9.96
CA VAL A 206 8.42 -3.27 -9.20
C VAL A 206 8.52 -2.83 -7.74
N GLY A 207 9.70 -2.97 -7.13
CA GLY A 207 9.92 -2.58 -5.74
C GLY A 207 9.56 -1.12 -5.47
N ARG A 208 10.02 -0.19 -6.30
CA ARG A 208 9.67 1.24 -6.15
C ARG A 208 8.16 1.49 -6.26
N PHE A 209 7.47 0.79 -7.15
CA PHE A 209 6.02 0.93 -7.28
C PHE A 209 5.27 0.35 -6.08
N MET A 210 5.74 -0.76 -5.51
CA MET A 210 5.14 -1.35 -4.33
C MET A 210 5.17 -0.44 -3.09
N GLN A 211 6.12 0.48 -3.00
CA GLN A 211 6.16 1.46 -1.90
C GLN A 211 5.01 2.47 -1.89
N LEU A 212 4.20 2.52 -2.96
CA LEU A 212 2.96 3.30 -2.96
C LEU A 212 1.81 2.62 -2.20
N PHE A 213 1.93 1.33 -1.91
CA PHE A 213 0.91 0.57 -1.18
C PHE A 213 1.05 0.74 0.33
N ASN A 214 -0.08 0.64 1.03
CA ASN A 214 -0.12 0.79 2.47
C ASN A 214 0.79 -0.22 3.18
N SER A 215 1.56 0.28 4.15
CA SER A 215 2.45 -0.51 5.02
C SER A 215 3.55 -1.30 4.30
N VAL A 216 3.88 -0.98 3.04
CA VAL A 216 4.88 -1.70 2.25
C VAL A 216 6.24 -1.03 2.31
N SER A 217 7.26 -1.83 2.62
CA SER A 217 8.68 -1.51 2.43
C SER A 217 9.28 -2.51 1.45
N SER A 218 9.84 -2.01 0.34
CA SER A 218 10.40 -2.88 -0.69
C SER A 218 11.88 -3.13 -0.47
N ILE A 219 12.28 -4.39 -0.58
CA ILE A 219 13.66 -4.87 -0.44
C ILE A 219 14.06 -5.52 -1.77
N LYS A 220 15.13 -4.99 -2.38
CA LYS A 220 15.68 -5.58 -3.60
C LYS A 220 16.43 -6.86 -3.26
N VAL A 221 16.17 -7.91 -4.03
CA VAL A 221 16.86 -9.20 -3.92
C VAL A 221 17.59 -9.45 -5.22
N ASP A 222 18.87 -9.79 -5.12
CA ASP A 222 19.71 -9.99 -6.31
C ASP A 222 19.68 -11.44 -6.83
N ASP A 223 19.11 -12.38 -6.07
CA ASP A 223 19.03 -13.80 -6.44
C ASP A 223 17.62 -14.21 -6.89
N LYS A 224 17.56 -14.79 -8.10
CA LYS A 224 16.32 -15.31 -8.70
C LYS A 224 15.83 -16.62 -8.10
N ASN A 225 16.70 -17.31 -7.39
CA ASN A 225 16.46 -18.66 -6.87
C ASN A 225 16.38 -18.68 -5.35
N ILE A 226 15.61 -17.73 -4.75
CA ILE A 226 15.34 -17.83 -3.32
C ILE A 226 14.52 -19.11 -3.10
N GLU A 227 15.19 -20.12 -2.56
CA GLU A 227 14.56 -21.32 -2.04
C GLU A 227 14.32 -21.14 -0.54
N ILE A 228 13.23 -21.70 -0.01
CA ILE A 228 13.02 -21.75 1.44
C ILE A 228 13.69 -23.02 1.98
N ASP A 229 14.99 -23.08 1.87
CA ASP A 229 15.82 -24.12 2.49
C ASP A 229 16.38 -23.66 3.85
N LYS A 230 17.17 -24.51 4.48
CA LYS A 230 17.74 -24.21 5.79
C LYS A 230 18.77 -23.09 5.74
N SER A 231 19.58 -22.98 4.67
CA SER A 231 20.62 -21.95 4.54
C SER A 231 20.02 -20.58 4.30
N SER A 232 19.06 -20.47 3.39
CA SER A 232 18.32 -19.23 3.12
C SER A 232 17.56 -18.70 4.33
N LEU A 233 17.03 -19.59 5.18
CA LEU A 233 16.38 -19.18 6.43
C LEU A 233 17.36 -18.66 7.48
N ILE A 234 18.61 -19.13 7.49
CA ILE A 234 19.66 -18.59 8.37
C ILE A 234 20.04 -17.18 7.90
N GLU A 235 20.29 -17.00 6.61
CA GLU A 235 20.60 -15.69 6.02
C GLU A 235 19.45 -14.70 6.22
N LEU A 236 18.20 -15.16 6.06
CA LEU A 236 17.01 -14.37 6.35
C LEU A 236 16.97 -13.94 7.82
N ASN A 237 17.24 -14.83 8.78
CA ASN A 237 17.29 -14.47 10.20
C ASN A 237 18.34 -13.39 10.49
N GLU A 238 19.54 -13.50 9.92
CA GLU A 238 20.59 -12.49 10.07
C GLU A 238 20.14 -11.15 9.49
N PHE A 239 19.55 -11.16 8.29
CA PHE A 239 18.99 -9.96 7.67
C PHE A 239 17.89 -9.32 8.54
N LEU A 240 16.92 -10.10 9.02
CA LEU A 240 15.81 -9.61 9.84
C LEU A 240 16.29 -8.97 11.15
N LYS A 241 17.32 -9.57 11.77
CA LYS A 241 17.93 -9.02 12.99
C LYS A 241 18.71 -7.74 12.71
N LYS A 242 19.57 -7.76 11.72
CA LYS A 242 20.52 -6.69 11.45
C LYS A 242 19.86 -5.46 10.82
N GLU A 243 19.05 -5.67 9.78
CA GLU A 243 18.50 -4.59 8.98
C GLU A 243 17.10 -4.12 9.46
N LEU A 244 16.34 -5.01 10.11
CA LEU A 244 14.97 -4.71 10.54
C LEU A 244 14.81 -4.69 12.08
N GLY A 245 15.90 -4.90 12.83
CA GLY A 245 15.91 -4.80 14.30
C GLY A 245 15.03 -5.82 15.01
N MET A 246 14.76 -6.98 14.38
CA MET A 246 13.96 -8.04 14.98
C MET A 246 14.80 -8.88 15.95
N GLU A 247 14.16 -9.48 16.93
CA GLU A 247 14.84 -10.24 17.99
C GLU A 247 14.57 -11.76 17.87
N THR A 248 15.46 -12.55 18.48
CA THR A 248 15.22 -13.99 18.63
C THR A 248 13.92 -14.24 19.38
N GLY A 249 13.06 -15.05 18.80
CA GLY A 249 11.73 -15.34 19.35
C GLY A 249 10.59 -14.54 18.71
N ASP A 250 10.88 -13.47 17.97
CA ASP A 250 9.92 -12.81 17.09
C ASP A 250 9.50 -13.73 15.94
N CYS A 251 8.39 -13.41 15.31
CA CYS A 251 7.87 -14.19 14.19
C CYS A 251 7.65 -13.29 12.96
N VAL A 252 7.79 -13.86 11.78
CA VAL A 252 7.34 -13.27 10.51
C VAL A 252 6.48 -14.27 9.75
N ILE A 253 5.60 -13.77 8.90
CA ILE A 253 4.86 -14.62 7.97
C ILE A 253 5.52 -14.49 6.59
N ILE A 254 5.94 -15.60 6.02
CA ILE A 254 6.52 -15.66 4.67
C ILE A 254 5.45 -16.15 3.72
N THR A 255 5.24 -15.46 2.60
CA THR A 255 4.24 -15.81 1.58
C THR A 255 4.75 -15.55 0.17
N GLY A 256 4.26 -16.29 -0.79
CA GLY A 256 4.67 -16.22 -2.18
C GLY A 256 4.10 -17.36 -2.99
N SER A 257 4.82 -17.83 -4.01
CA SER A 257 4.46 -18.99 -4.82
C SER A 257 5.51 -20.08 -4.78
N VAL A 258 5.11 -21.34 -4.67
CA VAL A 258 5.97 -22.51 -4.80
C VAL A 258 5.55 -23.32 -6.05
N PRO A 259 6.45 -24.03 -6.74
CA PRO A 259 7.83 -24.33 -6.36
C PRO A 259 8.83 -23.17 -6.59
N HIS A 260 8.46 -22.17 -7.36
CA HIS A 260 9.33 -21.03 -7.68
C HIS A 260 8.84 -19.78 -6.96
N LEU A 261 9.49 -19.40 -5.87
CA LEU A 261 9.06 -18.34 -4.95
C LEU A 261 8.86 -16.97 -5.61
N MET A 262 9.58 -16.68 -6.68
CA MET A 262 9.53 -15.43 -7.44
C MET A 262 9.14 -15.63 -8.92
N SER A 263 8.64 -16.82 -9.30
CA SER A 263 8.04 -17.00 -10.63
C SER A 263 6.76 -16.17 -10.72
N GLY A 264 6.40 -15.71 -11.89
CA GLY A 264 5.14 -14.98 -12.11
C GLY A 264 3.86 -15.80 -11.85
N GLN A 265 3.96 -16.89 -11.09
CA GLN A 265 2.85 -17.72 -10.64
C GLN A 265 2.10 -17.06 -9.47
N SER A 266 0.88 -17.51 -9.29
CA SER A 266 -0.03 -17.01 -8.25
C SER A 266 0.42 -17.43 -6.85
N THR A 267 0.29 -16.53 -5.87
CA THR A 267 0.54 -16.79 -4.43
C THR A 267 -0.23 -18.04 -3.97
N ASN A 268 0.46 -19.03 -3.42
CA ASN A 268 -0.14 -20.31 -3.06
C ASN A 268 0.33 -20.91 -1.74
N PHE A 269 1.21 -20.21 -0.98
CA PHE A 269 1.66 -20.70 0.33
C PHE A 269 1.80 -19.58 1.36
N MET A 270 1.73 -19.98 2.63
CA MET A 270 2.03 -19.18 3.80
C MET A 270 2.84 -20.01 4.79
N LYS A 271 3.90 -19.42 5.37
CA LYS A 271 4.74 -20.04 6.39
C LYS A 271 4.92 -19.08 7.56
N ILE A 272 4.63 -19.54 8.77
CA ILE A 272 5.03 -18.83 9.99
C ILE A 272 6.48 -19.21 10.28
N HIS A 273 7.35 -18.21 10.36
CA HIS A 273 8.77 -18.38 10.65
C HIS A 273 9.13 -17.67 11.96
N LYS A 274 9.69 -18.42 12.89
CA LYS A 274 10.20 -17.89 14.16
C LYS A 274 11.69 -17.61 14.01
N ILE A 275 12.10 -16.41 14.36
CA ILE A 275 13.49 -15.98 14.32
C ILE A 275 14.28 -16.70 15.42
N SER A 276 15.32 -17.39 15.01
CA SER A 276 16.19 -18.20 15.89
C SER A 276 17.49 -17.49 16.25
#